data_a94e0968eebf00706c27ce3f91270698
#
_entry.id   a94e0968eebf00706c27ce3f91270698
#
_cell.length_a   1.000
_cell.length_b   1.000
_cell.length_c   1.000
_cell.angle_alpha   90.00
_cell.angle_beta   90.00
_cell.angle_gamma   90.00
#
_symmetry.space_group_name_H-M   'P 1'
#
loop_
_entity.id
_entity.type
_entity.pdbx_description
1 polymer ?
#
loop_
_entity_poly.entity_id
_entity_poly.type
_entity_poly.pdbx_seq_one_letter_code
_entity_poly.pdbx_strand_id
1 'polypeptide(L)'
;MCPVDSITETPETEAVKAAVADPDKIVIVSTSPSVRIALGEEFGLTDGSFVEGKMVAMLKKLGVDYVLDTNFAADMTILEEAGELVNRIAHGTKPLPQFTSCCPAWVKFAETYYPDLLPHLSTAKSPIGMQGPTVKTYFAKKLGLDPRRIVNVALTPCTAKKFEIRREEMDAAGKYWDIPGMRDMDQVITTREAAAWAREAGIDFASLADAPFDPLMGEASGAGVIFGNTGGVMEAALRTAYHEVTGKTAPSSFYDLEPVRGMEGIREAQVSLGDLSLKVAVIYGTEQVRRFLAEKKDQLQEYAFIEVMTCPGGCIGGGGQPKGTQVKGEKLLVSRIRGLYRRDAQLAKRNSYENQELQMLYRDFYGAPLSEKAERLLHTHYTDRSSLLGCDAGSYQVPREHTGKIRTGYEEVTKPGNKTRKWKCRICGYIYEGEQPPAECPLCHKDSSYFDEIKRWRCRICKYECEGVEPPAECPVCHKDSSYFDEIKRWRCRICGYECEGVNPPAECPVCHKDSSYFDAE
;
A
#
# COMPACT_ATOMS: atom_id res chain seq x y z
N MET A 1 13.14 -3.92 5.00
CA MET A 1 13.26 -5.05 5.97
C MET A 1 14.67 -5.60 5.90
N CYS A 2 15.26 -5.98 7.05
CA CYS A 2 16.58 -6.61 7.08
C CYS A 2 16.47 -8.04 6.51
N PRO A 3 17.24 -8.43 5.48
CA PRO A 3 17.12 -9.76 4.88
C PRO A 3 17.62 -10.90 5.77
N VAL A 4 18.34 -10.56 6.83
CA VAL A 4 18.93 -11.50 7.79
C VAL A 4 18.36 -11.34 9.21
N ASP A 5 17.26 -10.59 9.34
CA ASP A 5 16.51 -10.32 10.58
C ASP A 5 17.37 -9.78 11.75
N SER A 6 18.51 -9.14 11.46
CA SER A 6 19.37 -8.49 12.46
C SER A 6 18.84 -7.10 12.90
N ILE A 7 17.91 -6.55 12.15
CA ILE A 7 17.21 -5.30 12.49
C ILE A 7 15.71 -5.60 12.46
N THR A 8 15.05 -5.48 13.61
CA THR A 8 13.61 -5.68 13.78
C THR A 8 12.97 -4.43 14.35
N GLU A 9 11.66 -4.29 14.20
CA GLU A 9 10.89 -3.27 14.88
C GLU A 9 10.89 -3.50 16.40
N THR A 10 10.86 -2.42 17.18
CA THR A 10 10.62 -2.52 18.62
C THR A 10 9.17 -2.94 18.86
N PRO A 11 8.90 -4.11 19.48
CA PRO A 11 7.54 -4.57 19.71
C PRO A 11 6.84 -3.71 20.77
N GLU A 12 5.54 -3.46 20.54
CA GLU A 12 4.67 -2.76 21.52
C GLU A 12 3.57 -3.67 22.05
N THR A 13 3.57 -4.94 21.67
CA THR A 13 2.54 -5.93 22.00
C THR A 13 2.43 -6.15 23.51
N GLU A 14 3.55 -6.18 24.23
CA GLU A 14 3.54 -6.40 25.69
C GLU A 14 2.83 -5.27 26.44
N ALA A 15 2.99 -4.02 26.01
CA ALA A 15 2.27 -2.89 26.59
C ALA A 15 0.75 -3.00 26.35
N VAL A 16 0.34 -3.48 25.17
CA VAL A 16 -1.08 -3.71 24.85
C VAL A 16 -1.64 -4.88 25.68
N LYS A 17 -0.90 -5.99 25.80
CA LYS A 17 -1.30 -7.14 26.65
C LYS A 17 -1.49 -6.71 28.11
N ALA A 18 -0.56 -5.91 28.64
CA ALA A 18 -0.67 -5.39 30.00
C ALA A 18 -1.92 -4.51 30.17
N ALA A 19 -2.24 -3.67 29.18
CA ALA A 19 -3.44 -2.85 29.21
C ALA A 19 -4.72 -3.68 29.14
N VAL A 20 -4.77 -4.74 28.34
CA VAL A 20 -5.91 -5.68 28.27
C VAL A 20 -6.11 -6.42 29.60
N ALA A 21 -5.05 -6.72 30.33
CA ALA A 21 -5.12 -7.38 31.62
C ALA A 21 -5.49 -6.45 32.80
N ASP A 22 -5.44 -5.13 32.60
CA ASP A 22 -5.74 -4.12 33.61
C ASP A 22 -7.24 -3.75 33.57
N PRO A 23 -8.04 -4.08 34.59
CA PRO A 23 -9.49 -3.79 34.62
C PRO A 23 -9.80 -2.28 34.69
N ASP A 24 -8.82 -1.44 35.01
CA ASP A 24 -8.98 0.02 35.03
C ASP A 24 -8.72 0.66 33.67
N LYS A 25 -8.30 -0.11 32.66
CA LYS A 25 -8.11 0.34 31.29
C LYS A 25 -9.25 -0.07 30.37
N ILE A 26 -9.40 0.68 29.31
CA ILE A 26 -10.33 0.41 28.20
C ILE A 26 -9.49 0.37 26.94
N VAL A 27 -9.28 -0.82 26.40
CA VAL A 27 -8.42 -1.01 25.21
C VAL A 27 -9.24 -0.92 23.95
N ILE A 28 -8.93 0.06 23.12
CA ILE A 28 -9.59 0.30 21.84
C ILE A 28 -8.57 0.06 20.73
N VAL A 29 -8.85 -0.89 19.82
CA VAL A 29 -7.98 -1.19 18.68
C VAL A 29 -8.64 -0.75 17.39
N SER A 30 -7.98 0.13 16.64
CA SER A 30 -8.38 0.55 15.30
C SER A 30 -7.52 -0.14 14.24
N THR A 31 -8.16 -0.73 13.20
CA THR A 31 -7.48 -1.59 12.23
C THR A 31 -7.35 -0.93 10.86
N SER A 32 -6.13 -0.82 10.35
CA SER A 32 -5.86 -0.22 9.03
C SER A 32 -6.29 -1.12 7.86
N PRO A 33 -6.64 -0.53 6.68
CA PRO A 33 -7.18 -1.27 5.53
C PRO A 33 -6.30 -2.43 5.07
N SER A 34 -4.98 -2.23 5.05
CA SER A 34 -4.03 -3.24 4.56
C SER A 34 -3.81 -4.43 5.50
N VAL A 35 -4.25 -4.35 6.76
CA VAL A 35 -4.12 -5.47 7.71
C VAL A 35 -5.03 -6.62 7.30
N ARG A 36 -6.28 -6.33 6.97
CA ARG A 36 -7.31 -7.34 6.64
C ARG A 36 -7.08 -8.10 5.35
N ILE A 37 -6.15 -7.63 4.51
CA ILE A 37 -5.79 -8.30 3.25
C ILE A 37 -4.54 -9.17 3.39
N ALA A 38 -3.79 -9.06 4.48
CA ALA A 38 -2.54 -9.76 4.66
C ALA A 38 -2.48 -10.63 5.94
N LEU A 39 -3.29 -10.32 6.96
CA LEU A 39 -3.27 -11.03 8.25
C LEU A 39 -3.48 -12.54 8.09
N GLY A 40 -4.34 -12.96 7.16
CA GLY A 40 -4.61 -14.38 6.90
C GLY A 40 -3.39 -15.18 6.46
N GLU A 41 -2.41 -14.54 5.84
CA GLU A 41 -1.15 -15.16 5.42
C GLU A 41 -0.35 -15.71 6.60
N GLU A 42 -0.40 -15.05 7.77
CA GLU A 42 0.25 -15.51 9.00
C GLU A 42 -0.37 -16.79 9.58
N PHE A 43 -1.55 -17.15 9.10
CA PHE A 43 -2.30 -18.34 9.52
C PHE A 43 -2.48 -19.34 8.37
N GLY A 44 -1.68 -19.24 7.32
CA GLY A 44 -1.66 -20.18 6.20
C GLY A 44 -2.83 -20.04 5.21
N LEU A 45 -3.60 -18.97 5.28
CA LEU A 45 -4.63 -18.69 4.29
C LEU A 45 -4.02 -18.19 2.99
N THR A 46 -4.78 -18.26 1.90
CA THR A 46 -4.34 -17.79 0.58
C THR A 46 -3.90 -16.33 0.62
N ASP A 47 -2.74 -16.02 0.04
CA ASP A 47 -2.17 -14.69 -0.03
C ASP A 47 -3.16 -13.70 -0.68
N GLY A 48 -3.38 -12.56 -0.01
CA GLY A 48 -4.37 -11.57 -0.44
C GLY A 48 -5.83 -11.94 -0.13
N SER A 49 -6.08 -12.88 0.79
CA SER A 49 -7.44 -13.15 1.30
C SER A 49 -7.92 -12.02 2.20
N PHE A 50 -9.17 -11.60 1.97
CA PHE A 50 -9.80 -10.55 2.79
C PHE A 50 -10.42 -11.18 4.04
N VAL A 51 -9.87 -10.88 5.22
CA VAL A 51 -10.20 -11.56 6.49
C VAL A 51 -10.71 -10.60 7.57
N GLU A 52 -11.45 -9.56 7.18
CA GLU A 52 -11.94 -8.50 8.07
C GLU A 52 -12.69 -9.03 9.29
N GLY A 53 -13.73 -9.84 9.11
CA GLY A 53 -14.54 -10.34 10.21
C GLY A 53 -13.77 -11.27 11.15
N LYS A 54 -12.88 -12.11 10.62
CA LYS A 54 -11.99 -12.95 11.43
C LYS A 54 -10.97 -12.12 12.22
N MET A 55 -10.46 -11.05 11.64
CA MET A 55 -9.57 -10.11 12.32
C MET A 55 -10.26 -9.45 13.51
N VAL A 56 -11.49 -8.98 13.34
CA VAL A 56 -12.28 -8.40 14.44
C VAL A 56 -12.55 -9.46 15.52
N ALA A 57 -12.98 -10.65 15.14
CA ALA A 57 -13.21 -11.75 16.07
C ALA A 57 -11.95 -12.13 16.86
N MET A 58 -10.79 -12.16 16.20
CA MET A 58 -9.49 -12.40 16.83
C MET A 58 -9.19 -11.36 17.91
N LEU A 59 -9.34 -10.07 17.61
CA LEU A 59 -9.07 -8.98 18.56
C LEU A 59 -10.03 -9.03 19.77
N LYS A 60 -11.32 -9.26 19.54
CA LYS A 60 -12.30 -9.46 20.62
C LYS A 60 -11.95 -10.66 21.48
N LYS A 61 -11.49 -11.76 20.90
CA LYS A 61 -11.06 -12.96 21.65
C LYS A 61 -9.76 -12.73 22.43
N LEU A 62 -8.91 -11.80 22.01
CA LEU A 62 -7.71 -11.35 22.73
C LEU A 62 -8.05 -10.42 23.93
N GLY A 63 -9.31 -10.06 24.13
CA GLY A 63 -9.77 -9.25 25.26
C GLY A 63 -9.81 -7.74 24.97
N VAL A 64 -9.78 -7.33 23.71
CA VAL A 64 -9.95 -5.92 23.32
C VAL A 64 -11.41 -5.50 23.57
N ASP A 65 -11.62 -4.37 24.25
CA ASP A 65 -12.96 -3.86 24.60
C ASP A 65 -13.73 -3.36 23.38
N TYR A 66 -13.09 -2.60 22.51
CA TYR A 66 -13.68 -2.08 21.27
C TYR A 66 -12.74 -2.27 20.07
N VAL A 67 -13.28 -2.74 18.98
CA VAL A 67 -12.55 -2.89 17.70
C VAL A 67 -13.18 -1.98 16.66
N LEU A 68 -12.44 -0.97 16.21
CA LEU A 68 -12.90 0.07 15.31
C LEU A 68 -12.19 -0.04 13.95
N ASP A 69 -12.79 0.60 12.93
CA ASP A 69 -12.24 0.59 11.58
C ASP A 69 -11.47 1.87 11.25
N THR A 70 -10.17 1.78 10.99
CA THR A 70 -9.39 2.92 10.49
C THR A 70 -9.80 3.34 9.07
N ASN A 71 -10.55 2.50 8.32
CA ASN A 71 -11.14 2.93 7.05
C ASN A 71 -12.15 4.06 7.25
N PHE A 72 -12.86 4.10 8.39
CA PHE A 72 -13.69 5.23 8.81
C PHE A 72 -12.84 6.52 8.87
N ALA A 73 -11.68 6.46 9.51
CA ALA A 73 -10.79 7.63 9.57
C ALA A 73 -10.10 7.92 8.23
N ALA A 74 -9.93 6.93 7.36
CA ALA A 74 -9.50 7.18 5.99
C ALA A 74 -10.54 7.98 5.20
N ASP A 75 -11.84 7.68 5.36
CA ASP A 75 -12.92 8.50 4.81
C ASP A 75 -12.87 9.93 5.38
N MET A 76 -12.61 10.09 6.68
CA MET A 76 -12.45 11.39 7.32
C MET A 76 -11.24 12.16 6.75
N THR A 77 -10.10 11.49 6.59
CA THR A 77 -8.90 12.07 5.97
C THR A 77 -9.19 12.56 4.55
N ILE A 78 -9.95 11.80 3.76
CA ILE A 78 -10.32 12.20 2.41
C ILE A 78 -11.20 13.44 2.39
N LEU A 79 -12.16 13.58 3.31
CA LEU A 79 -12.99 14.80 3.37
C LEU A 79 -12.13 16.04 3.69
N GLU A 80 -11.21 15.95 4.64
CA GLU A 80 -10.33 17.06 5.00
C GLU A 80 -9.30 17.35 3.89
N GLU A 81 -8.65 16.33 3.32
CA GLU A 81 -7.59 16.48 2.33
C GLU A 81 -8.12 16.93 0.97
N ALA A 82 -9.30 16.42 0.54
CA ALA A 82 -9.96 16.88 -0.69
C ALA A 82 -10.48 18.31 -0.55
N GLY A 83 -11.07 18.64 0.60
CA GLY A 83 -11.50 20.01 0.90
C GLY A 83 -10.31 21.00 0.92
N GLU A 84 -9.17 20.59 1.51
CA GLU A 84 -7.94 21.40 1.45
C GLU A 84 -7.47 21.59 0.00
N LEU A 85 -7.48 20.53 -0.84
CA LEU A 85 -7.11 20.61 -2.25
C LEU A 85 -8.02 21.57 -3.02
N VAL A 86 -9.33 21.46 -2.85
CA VAL A 86 -10.31 22.36 -3.49
C VAL A 86 -10.08 23.82 -3.07
N ASN A 87 -9.80 24.06 -1.78
CA ASN A 87 -9.48 25.41 -1.29
C ASN A 87 -8.15 25.95 -1.85
N ARG A 88 -7.12 25.12 -2.00
CA ARG A 88 -5.86 25.52 -2.65
C ARG A 88 -6.08 25.93 -4.10
N ILE A 89 -6.89 25.16 -4.84
CA ILE A 89 -7.19 25.45 -6.26
C ILE A 89 -8.07 26.69 -6.40
N ALA A 90 -9.16 26.79 -5.61
CA ALA A 90 -10.15 27.86 -5.76
C ALA A 90 -9.69 29.19 -5.17
N HIS A 91 -8.94 29.18 -4.08
CA HIS A 91 -8.64 30.37 -3.29
C HIS A 91 -7.14 30.64 -3.08
N GLY A 92 -6.26 29.77 -3.57
CA GLY A 92 -4.82 29.94 -3.40
C GLY A 92 -4.36 29.97 -1.93
N THR A 93 -5.05 29.25 -1.06
CA THR A 93 -4.79 29.27 0.40
C THR A 93 -3.39 28.77 0.77
N LYS A 94 -2.85 27.84 -0.03
CA LYS A 94 -1.49 27.28 0.08
C LYS A 94 -0.97 26.93 -1.32
N PRO A 95 0.35 26.72 -1.48
CA PRO A 95 0.92 26.42 -2.80
C PRO A 95 0.46 25.05 -3.35
N LEU A 96 0.42 24.95 -4.68
CA LEU A 96 0.29 23.69 -5.43
C LEU A 96 1.68 23.24 -5.92
N PRO A 97 1.88 21.91 -6.12
CA PRO A 97 0.93 20.83 -5.84
C PRO A 97 0.70 20.63 -4.35
N GLN A 98 -0.46 20.09 -3.98
CA GLN A 98 -0.64 19.49 -2.67
C GLN A 98 -0.07 18.08 -2.68
N PHE A 99 0.82 17.76 -1.74
CA PHE A 99 1.27 16.38 -1.51
C PHE A 99 0.45 15.73 -0.40
N THR A 100 0.14 14.44 -0.55
CA THR A 100 -0.45 13.67 0.55
C THR A 100 0.52 13.58 1.73
N SER A 101 0.00 13.46 2.94
CA SER A 101 0.77 13.45 4.20
C SER A 101 0.52 12.22 5.07
N CYS A 102 -0.30 11.28 4.62
CA CYS A 102 -0.66 10.10 5.41
C CYS A 102 0.49 9.09 5.61
N CYS A 103 1.57 9.17 4.82
CA CYS A 103 2.75 8.31 4.95
C CYS A 103 3.82 8.95 5.84
N PRO A 104 4.04 8.50 7.11
CA PRO A 104 4.96 9.15 8.03
C PRO A 104 6.43 9.05 7.61
N ALA A 105 6.79 8.03 6.84
CA ALA A 105 8.15 7.92 6.32
C ALA A 105 8.41 8.93 5.20
N TRP A 106 7.40 9.23 4.37
CA TRP A 106 7.45 10.32 3.39
C TRP A 106 7.54 11.68 4.10
N VAL A 107 6.68 11.93 5.08
CA VAL A 107 6.71 13.18 5.84
C VAL A 107 8.08 13.42 6.45
N LYS A 108 8.65 12.41 7.15
CA LYS A 108 10.00 12.52 7.72
C LYS A 108 11.06 12.73 6.65
N PHE A 109 10.93 12.10 5.50
CA PHE A 109 11.84 12.27 4.38
C PHE A 109 11.77 13.71 3.83
N ALA A 110 10.57 14.26 3.67
CA ALA A 110 10.37 15.66 3.25
C ALA A 110 10.95 16.64 4.28
N GLU A 111 10.63 16.47 5.57
CA GLU A 111 11.18 17.28 6.67
C GLU A 111 12.71 17.30 6.69
N THR A 112 13.35 16.21 6.29
CA THR A 112 14.80 16.06 6.38
C THR A 112 15.52 16.54 5.12
N TYR A 113 15.01 16.19 3.93
CA TYR A 113 15.71 16.39 2.66
C TYR A 113 15.09 17.48 1.77
N TYR A 114 13.85 17.86 2.01
CA TYR A 114 13.08 18.79 1.19
C TYR A 114 12.23 19.74 2.04
N PRO A 115 12.85 20.50 2.99
CA PRO A 115 12.09 21.38 3.89
C PRO A 115 11.28 22.46 3.12
N ASP A 116 11.74 22.87 1.93
CA ASP A 116 11.01 23.80 1.07
C ASP A 116 9.66 23.26 0.57
N LEU A 117 9.45 21.93 0.61
CA LEU A 117 8.18 21.31 0.26
C LEU A 117 7.17 21.23 1.41
N LEU A 118 7.55 21.57 2.64
CA LEU A 118 6.64 21.46 3.79
C LEU A 118 5.36 22.28 3.64
N PRO A 119 5.34 23.49 3.03
CA PRO A 119 4.10 24.21 2.74
C PRO A 119 3.18 23.51 1.73
N HIS A 120 3.73 22.62 0.93
CA HIS A 120 3.00 21.83 -0.06
C HIS A 120 2.33 20.58 0.52
N LEU A 121 2.78 20.09 1.68
CA LEU A 121 2.15 18.94 2.32
C LEU A 121 0.72 19.28 2.74
N SER A 122 -0.20 18.33 2.60
CA SER A 122 -1.51 18.43 3.24
C SER A 122 -1.35 18.51 4.75
N THR A 123 -2.10 19.37 5.41
CA THR A 123 -2.09 19.45 6.88
C THR A 123 -3.01 18.42 7.52
N ALA A 124 -3.85 17.74 6.75
CA ALA A 124 -4.66 16.64 7.23
C ALA A 124 -3.78 15.56 7.84
N LYS A 125 -4.07 15.16 9.08
CA LYS A 125 -3.39 14.03 9.73
C LYS A 125 -3.66 12.73 8.96
N SER A 126 -2.81 11.74 9.12
CA SER A 126 -3.09 10.40 8.60
C SER A 126 -4.34 9.81 9.25
N PRO A 127 -4.95 8.75 8.66
CA PRO A 127 -6.12 8.10 9.26
C PRO A 127 -5.95 7.74 10.73
N ILE A 128 -4.82 7.16 11.16
CA ILE A 128 -4.61 6.89 12.59
C ILE A 128 -4.41 8.17 13.41
N GLY A 129 -3.81 9.20 12.82
CA GLY A 129 -3.65 10.52 13.44
C GLY A 129 -4.99 11.26 13.63
N MET A 130 -6.01 10.98 12.81
CA MET A 130 -7.38 11.46 12.97
C MET A 130 -8.22 10.55 13.88
N GLN A 131 -8.04 9.23 13.76
CA GLN A 131 -8.71 8.25 14.63
C GLN A 131 -8.39 8.50 16.10
N GLY A 132 -7.13 8.78 16.40
CA GLY A 132 -6.64 8.97 17.75
C GLY A 132 -7.44 9.98 18.57
N PRO A 133 -7.42 11.27 18.21
CA PRO A 133 -8.16 12.30 18.93
C PRO A 133 -9.68 12.07 18.86
N THR A 134 -10.22 11.53 17.76
CA THR A 134 -11.65 11.26 17.62
C THR A 134 -12.12 10.20 18.62
N VAL A 135 -11.36 9.13 18.82
CA VAL A 135 -11.62 8.11 19.85
C VAL A 135 -11.62 8.72 21.25
N LYS A 136 -10.57 9.46 21.60
CA LYS A 136 -10.44 10.04 22.95
C LYS A 136 -11.34 11.24 23.21
N THR A 137 -12.00 11.80 22.18
CA THR A 137 -12.95 12.92 22.35
C THR A 137 -14.39 12.50 22.04
N TYR A 138 -14.75 12.37 20.77
CA TYR A 138 -16.12 12.07 20.35
C TYR A 138 -16.63 10.73 20.85
N PHE A 139 -15.88 9.64 20.58
CA PHE A 139 -16.26 8.29 20.99
C PHE A 139 -16.35 8.19 22.50
N ALA A 140 -15.35 8.68 23.24
CA ALA A 140 -15.37 8.73 24.70
C ALA A 140 -16.59 9.46 25.25
N LYS A 141 -16.93 10.64 24.70
CA LYS A 141 -18.13 11.40 25.10
C LYS A 141 -19.42 10.65 24.83
N LYS A 142 -19.57 10.08 23.63
CA LYS A 142 -20.81 9.37 23.22
C LYS A 142 -21.10 8.16 24.10
N LEU A 143 -20.05 7.47 24.56
CA LEU A 143 -20.17 6.28 25.42
C LEU A 143 -20.01 6.58 26.91
N GLY A 144 -19.76 7.82 27.32
CA GLY A 144 -19.55 8.19 28.73
C GLY A 144 -18.26 7.59 29.32
N LEU A 145 -17.24 7.35 28.50
CA LEU A 145 -15.95 6.80 28.93
C LEU A 145 -15.01 7.90 29.42
N ASP A 146 -14.23 7.60 30.47
CA ASP A 146 -13.14 8.49 30.89
C ASP A 146 -11.96 8.36 29.91
N PRO A 147 -11.57 9.42 29.19
CA PRO A 147 -10.49 9.37 28.21
C PRO A 147 -9.13 8.98 28.82
N ARG A 148 -8.92 9.17 30.11
CA ARG A 148 -7.70 8.77 30.83
C ARG A 148 -7.56 7.25 31.00
N ARG A 149 -8.67 6.54 30.95
CA ARG A 149 -8.69 5.08 31.00
C ARG A 149 -8.49 4.43 29.62
N ILE A 150 -8.68 5.19 28.54
CA ILE A 150 -8.57 4.66 27.18
C ILE A 150 -7.10 4.44 26.83
N VAL A 151 -6.77 3.21 26.45
CA VAL A 151 -5.54 2.84 25.75
C VAL A 151 -5.89 2.64 24.29
N ASN A 152 -5.53 3.62 23.47
CA ASN A 152 -5.86 3.67 22.06
C ASN A 152 -4.74 3.07 21.22
N VAL A 153 -5.03 2.01 20.49
CA VAL A 153 -4.04 1.18 19.76
C VAL A 153 -4.34 1.19 18.27
N ALA A 154 -3.33 1.46 17.45
CA ALA A 154 -3.44 1.27 16.01
C ALA A 154 -2.83 -0.07 15.58
N LEU A 155 -3.65 -0.94 15.00
CA LEU A 155 -3.19 -2.13 14.28
C LEU A 155 -2.95 -1.76 12.82
N THR A 156 -1.69 -1.77 12.38
CA THR A 156 -1.28 -1.17 11.10
C THR A 156 -0.22 -2.01 10.37
N PRO A 157 -0.11 -1.93 9.04
CA PRO A 157 0.96 -2.57 8.28
C PRO A 157 2.34 -1.90 8.41
N CYS A 158 2.44 -0.79 9.16
CA CYS A 158 3.52 0.18 9.04
C CYS A 158 4.31 0.36 10.34
N THR A 159 5.62 0.10 10.33
CA THR A 159 6.51 0.35 11.48
C THR A 159 6.79 1.84 11.72
N ALA A 160 6.75 2.68 10.68
CA ALA A 160 6.95 4.12 10.82
C ALA A 160 5.80 4.83 11.57
N LYS A 161 4.63 4.19 11.68
CA LYS A 161 3.52 4.68 12.51
C LYS A 161 3.88 4.73 14.01
N LYS A 162 4.79 3.87 14.48
CA LYS A 162 5.35 3.95 15.85
C LYS A 162 6.09 5.27 16.11
N PHE A 163 6.73 5.82 15.09
CA PHE A 163 7.33 7.15 15.15
C PHE A 163 6.27 8.26 15.08
N GLU A 164 5.31 8.14 14.18
CA GLU A 164 4.27 9.16 13.96
C GLU A 164 3.49 9.47 15.23
N ILE A 165 3.03 8.46 15.98
CA ILE A 165 2.24 8.66 17.20
C ILE A 165 3.02 9.34 18.33
N ARG A 166 4.36 9.36 18.24
CA ARG A 166 5.26 9.99 19.23
C ARG A 166 5.68 11.42 18.86
N ARG A 167 5.24 11.93 17.71
CA ARG A 167 5.46 13.33 17.34
C ARG A 167 4.79 14.25 18.38
N GLU A 168 5.44 15.37 18.71
CA GLU A 168 4.98 16.25 19.80
C GLU A 168 3.55 16.74 19.59
N GLU A 169 3.18 17.04 18.34
CA GLU A 169 1.88 17.54 17.93
C GLU A 169 0.75 16.50 17.94
N MET A 170 1.03 15.22 18.20
CA MET A 170 0.01 14.16 18.28
C MET A 170 -0.57 14.04 19.71
N ASP A 171 -1.07 15.16 20.22
CA ASP A 171 -1.63 15.35 21.57
C ASP A 171 -2.93 16.17 21.58
N ALA A 172 -3.63 16.22 20.43
CA ALA A 172 -4.81 17.07 20.27
C ALA A 172 -5.97 16.72 21.24
N ALA A 173 -6.14 15.44 21.59
CA ALA A 173 -7.09 15.01 22.61
C ALA A 173 -6.70 15.54 24.01
N GLY A 174 -5.41 15.52 24.32
CA GLY A 174 -4.88 16.08 25.58
C GLY A 174 -5.16 17.59 25.69
N LYS A 175 -4.92 18.33 24.61
CA LYS A 175 -5.27 19.76 24.52
C LYS A 175 -6.77 20.02 24.60
N TYR A 176 -7.57 19.16 24.01
CA TYR A 176 -9.05 19.28 24.05
C TYR A 176 -9.63 19.12 25.46
N TRP A 177 -9.07 18.19 26.26
CA TRP A 177 -9.53 17.90 27.62
C TRP A 177 -8.76 18.65 28.70
N ASP A 178 -7.74 19.43 28.34
CA ASP A 178 -6.76 20.02 29.27
C ASP A 178 -6.11 18.96 30.20
N ILE A 179 -5.66 17.87 29.56
CA ILE A 179 -4.96 16.77 30.25
C ILE A 179 -3.53 16.67 29.72
N PRO A 180 -2.56 17.29 30.42
CA PRO A 180 -1.15 17.25 30.00
C PRO A 180 -0.62 15.80 29.88
N GLY A 181 0.12 15.53 28.81
CA GLY A 181 0.73 14.23 28.56
C GLY A 181 -0.19 13.17 27.93
N MET A 182 -1.50 13.45 27.77
CA MET A 182 -2.38 12.56 27.04
C MET A 182 -2.01 12.56 25.55
N ARG A 183 -1.72 11.39 25.00
CA ARG A 183 -1.45 11.20 23.57
C ARG A 183 -2.74 10.84 22.83
N ASP A 184 -2.80 11.18 21.53
CA ASP A 184 -3.94 10.83 20.68
C ASP A 184 -4.02 9.30 20.47
N MET A 185 -2.88 8.68 20.18
CA MET A 185 -2.70 7.25 20.04
C MET A 185 -1.60 6.79 21.00
N ASP A 186 -1.82 5.71 21.74
CA ASP A 186 -0.90 5.27 22.79
C ASP A 186 0.10 4.23 22.28
N GLN A 187 -0.35 3.25 21.46
CA GLN A 187 0.47 2.15 20.95
C GLN A 187 0.20 1.88 19.46
N VAL A 188 1.19 1.32 18.80
CA VAL A 188 1.08 0.80 17.43
C VAL A 188 1.58 -0.64 17.40
N ILE A 189 0.71 -1.57 17.03
CA ILE A 189 1.10 -2.95 16.73
C ILE A 189 0.99 -3.23 15.23
N THR A 190 1.92 -4.01 14.71
CA THR A 190 1.94 -4.39 13.29
C THR A 190 1.08 -5.62 13.04
N THR A 191 0.80 -5.91 11.75
CA THR A 191 0.09 -7.14 11.35
C THR A 191 0.79 -8.39 11.89
N ARG A 192 2.13 -8.44 11.82
CA ARG A 192 2.92 -9.56 12.35
C ARG A 192 2.87 -9.66 13.86
N GLU A 193 2.96 -8.53 14.57
CA GLU A 193 2.85 -8.50 16.04
C GLU A 193 1.48 -9.01 16.51
N ALA A 194 0.39 -8.58 15.87
CA ALA A 194 -0.96 -9.05 16.18
C ALA A 194 -1.13 -10.57 15.92
N ALA A 195 -0.58 -11.05 14.80
CA ALA A 195 -0.60 -12.49 14.50
C ALA A 195 0.23 -13.31 15.49
N ALA A 196 1.39 -12.81 15.92
CA ALA A 196 2.22 -13.45 16.94
C ALA A 196 1.47 -13.54 18.27
N TRP A 197 0.82 -12.45 18.70
CA TRP A 197 0.00 -12.42 19.91
C TRP A 197 -1.16 -13.43 19.84
N ALA A 198 -1.86 -13.52 18.71
CA ALA A 198 -2.94 -14.48 18.53
C ALA A 198 -2.47 -15.95 18.60
N ARG A 199 -1.30 -16.25 18.01
CA ARG A 199 -0.68 -17.59 18.11
C ARG A 199 -0.28 -17.93 19.55
N GLU A 200 0.32 -16.99 20.26
CA GLU A 200 0.67 -17.16 21.68
C GLU A 200 -0.56 -17.41 22.56
N ALA A 201 -1.67 -16.74 22.26
CA ALA A 201 -2.95 -16.94 22.93
C ALA A 201 -3.69 -18.23 22.50
N GLY A 202 -3.11 -19.04 21.62
CA GLY A 202 -3.69 -20.30 21.15
C GLY A 202 -4.95 -20.12 20.29
N ILE A 203 -5.10 -18.98 19.60
CA ILE A 203 -6.27 -18.73 18.76
C ILE A 203 -6.14 -19.47 17.42
N ASP A 204 -7.08 -20.39 17.16
CA ASP A 204 -7.28 -20.97 15.84
C ASP A 204 -8.00 -19.96 14.94
N PHE A 205 -7.22 -19.14 14.22
CA PHE A 205 -7.72 -18.06 13.38
C PHE A 205 -8.62 -18.56 12.24
N ALA A 206 -8.28 -19.72 11.65
CA ALA A 206 -9.02 -20.27 10.52
C ALA A 206 -10.46 -20.63 10.90
N SER A 207 -10.66 -21.13 12.13
CA SER A 207 -11.98 -21.56 12.63
C SER A 207 -12.85 -20.42 13.18
N LEU A 208 -12.31 -19.19 13.32
CA LEU A 208 -13.09 -18.07 13.85
C LEU A 208 -14.31 -17.78 12.95
N ALA A 209 -15.46 -17.58 13.56
CA ALA A 209 -16.60 -16.95 12.92
C ALA A 209 -16.33 -15.45 12.76
N ASP A 210 -16.85 -14.84 11.69
CA ASP A 210 -16.72 -13.41 11.44
C ASP A 210 -17.47 -12.61 12.52
N ALA A 211 -16.87 -11.51 12.98
CA ALA A 211 -17.49 -10.53 13.86
C ALA A 211 -17.51 -9.15 13.21
N PRO A 212 -18.51 -8.31 13.48
CA PRO A 212 -18.56 -6.92 13.03
C PRO A 212 -17.67 -6.03 13.90
N PHE A 213 -17.25 -4.89 13.33
CA PHE A 213 -16.72 -3.78 14.10
C PHE A 213 -17.74 -3.24 15.09
N ASP A 214 -17.25 -2.58 16.13
CA ASP A 214 -18.11 -1.87 17.08
C ASP A 214 -18.63 -0.56 16.46
N PRO A 215 -19.88 -0.13 16.79
CA PRO A 215 -20.52 1.01 16.18
C PRO A 215 -19.87 2.36 16.54
N LEU A 216 -20.29 3.41 15.85
CA LEU A 216 -19.86 4.81 15.87
C LEU A 216 -18.61 5.12 15.07
N MET A 217 -17.71 4.17 14.80
CA MET A 217 -16.53 4.28 13.96
C MET A 217 -16.20 2.92 13.32
N GLY A 218 -17.22 2.15 12.99
CA GLY A 218 -17.11 0.82 12.40
C GLY A 218 -17.57 0.77 10.94
N GLU A 219 -18.27 1.79 10.45
CA GLU A 219 -18.69 1.88 9.05
C GLU A 219 -17.63 2.58 8.20
N ALA A 220 -17.38 2.06 6.99
CA ALA A 220 -16.45 2.65 6.04
C ALA A 220 -16.94 2.53 4.60
N SER A 221 -16.45 3.42 3.73
CA SER A 221 -16.70 3.36 2.30
C SER A 221 -15.63 2.57 1.55
N GLY A 222 -15.89 2.27 0.26
CA GLY A 222 -14.90 1.69 -0.64
C GLY A 222 -13.66 2.58 -0.81
N ALA A 223 -13.82 3.91 -0.76
CA ALA A 223 -12.71 4.86 -0.77
C ALA A 223 -11.76 4.65 0.42
N GLY A 224 -12.29 4.45 1.63
CA GLY A 224 -11.48 4.10 2.81
C GLY A 224 -10.74 2.78 2.65
N VAL A 225 -11.36 1.78 2.03
CA VAL A 225 -10.73 0.46 1.79
C VAL A 225 -9.52 0.55 0.86
N ILE A 226 -9.63 1.28 -0.26
CA ILE A 226 -8.53 1.37 -1.25
C ILE A 226 -7.35 2.23 -0.78
N PHE A 227 -7.48 2.95 0.31
CA PHE A 227 -6.43 3.79 0.91
C PHE A 227 -5.12 3.02 1.17
N GLY A 228 -5.22 1.71 1.32
CA GLY A 228 -4.06 0.83 1.50
C GLY A 228 -3.21 0.61 0.25
N ASN A 229 -3.72 0.91 -0.94
CA ASN A 229 -3.04 0.73 -2.22
C ASN A 229 -2.32 2.00 -2.66
N THR A 230 -1.22 1.87 -3.40
CA THR A 230 -0.65 2.99 -4.14
C THR A 230 -1.61 3.43 -5.24
N GLY A 231 -1.93 4.72 -5.30
CA GLY A 231 -2.98 5.30 -6.13
C GLY A 231 -4.36 5.29 -5.49
N GLY A 232 -4.54 4.61 -4.36
CA GLY A 232 -5.83 4.52 -3.68
C GLY A 232 -6.25 5.82 -2.99
N VAL A 233 -5.31 6.53 -2.39
CA VAL A 233 -5.57 7.86 -1.78
C VAL A 233 -5.94 8.86 -2.87
N MET A 234 -5.17 8.88 -3.97
CA MET A 234 -5.46 9.72 -5.13
C MET A 234 -6.86 9.47 -5.68
N GLU A 235 -7.21 8.22 -5.93
CA GLU A 235 -8.52 7.85 -6.46
C GLU A 235 -9.66 8.24 -5.50
N ALA A 236 -9.50 8.00 -4.20
CA ALA A 236 -10.47 8.36 -3.17
C ALA A 236 -10.66 9.89 -3.06
N ALA A 237 -9.56 10.65 -3.05
CA ALA A 237 -9.59 12.11 -2.99
C ALA A 237 -10.24 12.73 -4.24
N LEU A 238 -9.92 12.21 -5.43
CA LEU A 238 -10.51 12.68 -6.69
C LEU A 238 -12.01 12.41 -6.78
N ARG A 239 -12.50 11.26 -6.27
CA ARG A 239 -13.95 10.97 -6.17
C ARG A 239 -14.67 12.03 -5.32
N THR A 240 -14.10 12.42 -4.19
CA THR A 240 -14.66 13.41 -3.27
C THR A 240 -14.52 14.83 -3.83
N ALA A 241 -13.35 15.21 -4.34
CA ALA A 241 -13.13 16.52 -4.96
C ALA A 241 -14.06 16.75 -6.17
N TYR A 242 -14.32 15.71 -6.98
CA TYR A 242 -15.30 15.80 -8.05
C TYR A 242 -16.71 16.16 -7.51
N HIS A 243 -17.12 15.50 -6.42
CA HIS A 243 -18.40 15.79 -5.77
C HIS A 243 -18.45 17.21 -5.22
N GLU A 244 -17.42 17.68 -4.55
CA GLU A 244 -17.34 19.03 -3.98
C GLU A 244 -17.41 20.12 -5.05
N VAL A 245 -16.70 19.92 -6.17
CA VAL A 245 -16.66 20.91 -7.27
C VAL A 245 -17.95 20.92 -8.09
N THR A 246 -18.56 19.75 -8.33
CA THR A 246 -19.69 19.63 -9.27
C THR A 246 -21.05 19.40 -8.62
N GLY A 247 -21.11 19.04 -7.35
CA GLY A 247 -22.32 18.58 -6.66
C GLY A 247 -22.84 17.23 -7.15
N LYS A 248 -22.08 16.50 -7.98
CA LYS A 248 -22.50 15.23 -8.61
C LYS A 248 -21.60 14.07 -8.13
N THR A 249 -22.14 12.85 -8.21
CA THR A 249 -21.33 11.65 -8.04
C THR A 249 -20.30 11.54 -9.17
N ALA A 250 -19.08 11.14 -8.84
CA ALA A 250 -18.01 10.97 -9.81
C ALA A 250 -18.41 9.93 -10.90
N PRO A 251 -18.02 10.14 -12.17
CA PRO A 251 -18.31 9.20 -13.25
C PRO A 251 -17.57 7.86 -13.04
N SER A 252 -18.03 6.81 -13.72
CA SER A 252 -17.52 5.43 -13.56
C SER A 252 -16.00 5.31 -13.75
N SER A 253 -15.40 6.14 -14.59
CA SER A 253 -13.93 6.19 -14.79
C SER A 253 -13.12 6.52 -13.53
N PHE A 254 -13.72 7.16 -12.52
CA PHE A 254 -13.09 7.45 -11.23
C PHE A 254 -13.08 6.25 -10.28
N TYR A 255 -13.77 5.17 -10.62
CA TYR A 255 -13.82 3.93 -9.83
C TYR A 255 -12.94 2.83 -10.41
N ASP A 256 -12.22 3.14 -11.47
CA ASP A 256 -11.19 2.32 -12.11
C ASP A 256 -10.23 3.25 -12.86
N LEU A 257 -9.53 4.10 -12.13
CA LEU A 257 -8.67 5.14 -12.70
C LEU A 257 -7.32 4.53 -13.10
N GLU A 258 -7.33 3.78 -14.22
CA GLU A 258 -6.17 3.03 -14.74
C GLU A 258 -4.84 3.82 -14.72
N PRO A 259 -4.78 5.11 -15.12
CA PRO A 259 -3.51 5.84 -15.15
C PRO A 259 -2.83 6.00 -13.78
N VAL A 260 -3.59 5.90 -12.66
CA VAL A 260 -3.02 6.01 -11.31
C VAL A 260 -2.91 4.66 -10.60
N ARG A 261 -3.46 3.58 -11.17
CA ARG A 261 -3.35 2.21 -10.67
C ARG A 261 -2.10 1.52 -11.21
N GLY A 262 -1.66 0.45 -10.58
CA GLY A 262 -0.53 -0.37 -11.04
C GLY A 262 0.71 -0.28 -10.16
N MET A 263 1.79 -0.91 -10.62
CA MET A 263 3.04 -1.10 -9.90
C MET A 263 4.22 -0.29 -10.48
N GLU A 264 3.97 0.68 -11.35
CA GLU A 264 5.00 1.63 -11.75
C GLU A 264 5.28 2.62 -10.63
N GLY A 265 6.56 2.90 -10.37
CA GLY A 265 7.00 3.74 -9.26
C GLY A 265 6.58 5.22 -9.38
N ILE A 266 6.38 5.73 -10.61
CA ILE A 266 5.85 7.06 -10.92
C ILE A 266 4.77 6.90 -11.98
N ARG A 267 3.59 7.44 -11.73
CA ARG A 267 2.45 7.45 -12.64
C ARG A 267 1.86 8.85 -12.67
N GLU A 268 1.55 9.35 -13.84
CA GLU A 268 1.02 10.69 -14.06
C GLU A 268 -0.32 10.58 -14.82
N ALA A 269 -1.26 11.45 -14.48
CA ALA A 269 -2.56 11.49 -15.15
C ALA A 269 -3.07 12.92 -15.30
N GLN A 270 -3.90 13.12 -16.33
CA GLN A 270 -4.74 14.30 -16.49
C GLN A 270 -6.16 13.90 -16.13
N VAL A 271 -6.77 14.59 -15.17
CA VAL A 271 -8.11 14.27 -14.64
C VAL A 271 -9.00 15.50 -14.71
N SER A 272 -10.25 15.33 -15.14
CA SER A 272 -11.22 16.42 -15.21
C SER A 272 -12.21 16.39 -14.05
N LEU A 273 -12.30 17.47 -13.29
CA LEU A 273 -13.31 17.70 -12.27
C LEU A 273 -14.35 18.70 -12.83
N GLY A 274 -15.33 18.21 -13.60
CA GLY A 274 -16.19 19.08 -14.40
C GLY A 274 -15.40 19.78 -15.50
N ASP A 275 -15.42 21.11 -15.50
CA ASP A 275 -14.68 21.94 -16.48
C ASP A 275 -13.20 22.17 -16.08
N LEU A 276 -12.81 21.75 -14.87
CA LEU A 276 -11.47 21.92 -14.34
C LEU A 276 -10.59 20.71 -14.72
N SER A 277 -9.47 20.94 -15.40
CA SER A 277 -8.50 19.89 -15.76
C SER A 277 -7.29 19.95 -14.86
N LEU A 278 -6.98 18.85 -14.17
CA LEU A 278 -5.93 18.74 -13.18
C LEU A 278 -4.85 17.73 -13.62
N LYS A 279 -3.59 18.11 -13.50
CA LYS A 279 -2.46 17.17 -13.62
C LYS A 279 -2.14 16.61 -12.24
N VAL A 280 -2.07 15.30 -12.14
CA VAL A 280 -1.82 14.58 -10.87
C VAL A 280 -0.71 13.55 -11.03
N ALA A 281 -0.09 13.16 -9.92
CA ALA A 281 0.93 12.10 -9.92
C ALA A 281 0.79 11.18 -8.71
N VAL A 282 1.17 9.92 -8.90
CA VAL A 282 1.26 8.91 -7.84
C VAL A 282 2.66 8.34 -7.83
N ILE A 283 3.32 8.40 -6.69
CA ILE A 283 4.71 8.00 -6.54
C ILE A 283 4.85 7.04 -5.35
N TYR A 284 5.61 5.96 -5.51
CA TYR A 284 6.05 5.20 -4.35
C TYR A 284 7.56 4.96 -4.35
N GLY A 285 8.14 4.93 -3.14
CA GLY A 285 9.58 4.79 -2.93
C GLY A 285 10.33 6.12 -2.94
N THR A 286 11.21 6.34 -1.96
CA THR A 286 11.95 7.58 -1.78
C THR A 286 12.92 7.88 -2.94
N GLU A 287 13.44 6.84 -3.60
CA GLU A 287 14.25 6.99 -4.81
C GLU A 287 13.44 7.59 -5.95
N GLN A 288 12.21 7.10 -6.16
CA GLN A 288 11.32 7.62 -7.19
C GLN A 288 10.89 9.06 -6.90
N VAL A 289 10.66 9.38 -5.62
CA VAL A 289 10.40 10.77 -5.19
C VAL A 289 11.58 11.68 -5.56
N ARG A 290 12.81 11.27 -5.24
CA ARG A 290 14.02 12.05 -5.60
C ARG A 290 14.12 12.26 -7.11
N ARG A 291 13.92 11.20 -7.88
CA ARG A 291 13.95 11.26 -9.34
C ARG A 291 12.90 12.21 -9.88
N PHE A 292 11.65 12.05 -9.42
CA PHE A 292 10.55 12.92 -9.87
C PHE A 292 10.81 14.39 -9.54
N LEU A 293 11.22 14.71 -8.32
CA LEU A 293 11.50 16.08 -7.91
C LEU A 293 12.68 16.69 -8.68
N ALA A 294 13.69 15.89 -9.02
CA ALA A 294 14.83 16.36 -9.82
C ALA A 294 14.43 16.62 -11.29
N GLU A 295 13.68 15.68 -11.89
CA GLU A 295 13.26 15.76 -13.31
C GLU A 295 12.16 16.80 -13.54
N LYS A 296 11.27 17.02 -12.56
CA LYS A 296 10.10 17.89 -12.68
C LYS A 296 10.24 19.22 -11.91
N LYS A 297 11.43 19.57 -11.45
CA LYS A 297 11.67 20.75 -10.60
C LYS A 297 10.99 22.02 -11.15
N ASP A 298 11.17 22.31 -12.42
CA ASP A 298 10.65 23.53 -13.06
C ASP A 298 9.19 23.41 -13.53
N GLN A 299 8.60 22.22 -13.42
CA GLN A 299 7.22 21.89 -13.82
C GLN A 299 6.35 21.50 -12.63
N LEU A 300 6.89 21.53 -11.41
CA LEU A 300 6.19 21.03 -10.23
C LEU A 300 4.85 21.75 -10.01
N GLN A 301 4.79 23.06 -10.27
CA GLN A 301 3.58 23.87 -10.16
C GLN A 301 2.48 23.52 -11.17
N GLU A 302 2.76 22.70 -12.20
CA GLU A 302 1.73 22.21 -13.12
C GLU A 302 0.83 21.14 -12.50
N TYR A 303 1.31 20.49 -11.42
CA TYR A 303 0.55 19.47 -10.74
C TYR A 303 -0.35 20.09 -9.67
N ALA A 304 -1.56 19.56 -9.56
CA ALA A 304 -2.50 19.96 -8.51
C ALA A 304 -2.34 19.07 -7.26
N PHE A 305 -2.22 17.75 -7.46
CA PHE A 305 -2.19 16.79 -6.36
C PHE A 305 -1.18 15.66 -6.63
N ILE A 306 -0.37 15.32 -5.63
CA ILE A 306 0.64 14.26 -5.73
C ILE A 306 0.53 13.32 -4.53
N GLU A 307 0.18 12.07 -4.80
CA GLU A 307 0.24 11.00 -3.80
C GLU A 307 1.66 10.49 -3.65
N VAL A 308 2.16 10.42 -2.41
CA VAL A 308 3.47 9.81 -2.12
C VAL A 308 3.34 8.75 -1.03
N MET A 309 3.79 7.54 -1.37
CA MET A 309 3.98 6.42 -0.44
C MET A 309 5.43 5.94 -0.46
N THR A 310 5.99 5.50 0.67
CA THR A 310 7.39 4.99 0.67
C THR A 310 7.51 3.50 0.42
N CYS A 311 6.44 2.75 0.64
CA CYS A 311 6.44 1.30 0.45
C CYS A 311 6.03 0.90 -0.97
N PRO A 312 6.66 -0.13 -1.57
CA PRO A 312 6.21 -0.69 -2.85
C PRO A 312 4.74 -1.13 -2.79
N GLY A 313 3.95 -0.71 -3.76
CA GLY A 313 2.53 -1.01 -3.82
C GLY A 313 1.65 -0.25 -2.80
N GLY A 314 2.22 0.61 -1.96
CA GLY A 314 1.54 1.32 -0.89
C GLY A 314 1.61 0.59 0.45
N CYS A 315 0.64 0.84 1.35
CA CYS A 315 0.62 0.26 2.70
C CYS A 315 0.48 -1.27 2.71
N ILE A 316 -0.01 -1.88 1.63
CA ILE A 316 -0.08 -3.35 1.47
C ILE A 316 1.32 -4.00 1.44
N GLY A 317 2.37 -3.24 1.10
CA GLY A 317 3.78 -3.62 1.16
C GLY A 317 4.51 -3.09 2.40
N GLY A 318 3.79 -2.63 3.41
CA GLY A 318 4.35 -2.01 4.62
C GLY A 318 5.30 -2.91 5.40
N GLY A 319 6.25 -2.30 6.12
CA GLY A 319 7.29 -3.02 6.88
C GLY A 319 6.77 -3.94 7.98
N GLY A 320 5.53 -3.75 8.45
CA GLY A 320 4.85 -4.61 9.44
C GLY A 320 4.00 -5.74 8.85
N GLN A 321 3.94 -5.86 7.50
CA GLN A 321 3.18 -6.92 6.83
C GLN A 321 3.90 -8.27 6.81
N PRO A 322 3.14 -9.38 6.70
CA PRO A 322 3.68 -10.71 6.40
C PRO A 322 4.53 -10.74 5.12
N LYS A 323 5.40 -11.74 5.03
CA LYS A 323 6.27 -11.95 3.85
C LYS A 323 5.60 -12.80 2.76
N GLY A 324 4.32 -13.18 2.94
CA GLY A 324 3.57 -14.09 2.09
C GLY A 324 3.92 -15.56 2.31
N THR A 325 3.00 -16.45 1.97
CA THR A 325 3.16 -17.91 2.12
C THR A 325 3.31 -18.61 0.78
N GLN A 326 2.50 -18.25 -0.21
CA GLN A 326 2.40 -18.92 -1.52
C GLN A 326 3.14 -18.18 -2.62
N VAL A 327 3.06 -16.85 -2.63
CA VAL A 327 3.74 -15.99 -3.59
C VAL A 327 4.61 -14.94 -2.87
N LYS A 328 5.58 -14.38 -3.56
CA LYS A 328 6.50 -13.38 -2.99
C LYS A 328 6.68 -12.20 -3.94
N GLY A 329 7.31 -11.15 -3.43
CA GLY A 329 7.66 -9.98 -4.22
C GLY A 329 6.45 -9.27 -4.81
N GLU A 330 6.56 -8.81 -6.04
CA GLU A 330 5.52 -8.05 -6.72
C GLU A 330 4.21 -8.84 -6.88
N LYS A 331 4.27 -10.14 -7.13
CA LYS A 331 3.07 -10.99 -7.25
C LYS A 331 2.22 -10.98 -5.98
N LEU A 332 2.87 -10.98 -4.81
CA LEU A 332 2.19 -10.86 -3.52
C LEU A 332 1.49 -9.50 -3.40
N LEU A 333 2.20 -8.41 -3.73
CA LEU A 333 1.64 -7.07 -3.67
C LEU A 333 0.44 -6.92 -4.61
N VAL A 334 0.54 -7.42 -5.84
CA VAL A 334 -0.57 -7.42 -6.81
C VAL A 334 -1.77 -8.22 -6.29
N SER A 335 -1.56 -9.35 -5.61
CA SER A 335 -2.64 -10.14 -5.00
C SER A 335 -3.40 -9.32 -3.95
N ARG A 336 -2.67 -8.63 -3.06
CA ARG A 336 -3.24 -7.77 -2.02
C ARG A 336 -3.96 -6.55 -2.62
N ILE A 337 -3.37 -5.88 -3.62
CA ILE A 337 -3.99 -4.75 -4.34
C ILE A 337 -5.34 -5.16 -4.93
N ARG A 338 -5.37 -6.29 -5.65
CA ARG A 338 -6.60 -6.82 -6.24
C ARG A 338 -7.67 -7.13 -5.19
N GLY A 339 -7.27 -7.60 -4.02
CA GLY A 339 -8.17 -7.89 -2.91
C GLY A 339 -8.89 -6.64 -2.41
N LEU A 340 -8.17 -5.53 -2.19
CA LEU A 340 -8.76 -4.26 -1.74
C LEU A 340 -9.65 -3.62 -2.82
N TYR A 341 -9.23 -3.58 -4.08
CA TYR A 341 -10.09 -3.07 -5.16
C TYR A 341 -11.34 -3.92 -5.38
N ARG A 342 -11.23 -5.25 -5.24
CA ARG A 342 -12.41 -6.13 -5.28
C ARG A 342 -13.39 -5.80 -4.17
N ARG A 343 -12.88 -5.52 -2.96
CA ARG A 343 -13.75 -5.14 -1.84
C ARG A 343 -14.43 -3.80 -2.07
N ASP A 344 -13.72 -2.77 -2.55
CA ASP A 344 -14.31 -1.49 -2.94
C ASP A 344 -15.47 -1.69 -3.93
N ALA A 345 -15.23 -2.49 -4.99
CA ALA A 345 -16.24 -2.76 -6.01
C ALA A 345 -17.51 -3.49 -5.49
N GLN A 346 -17.40 -4.20 -4.37
CA GLN A 346 -18.52 -4.92 -3.73
C GLN A 346 -19.32 -4.07 -2.76
N LEU A 347 -18.78 -2.93 -2.31
CA LEU A 347 -19.46 -2.06 -1.36
C LEU A 347 -20.48 -1.15 -2.05
N ALA A 348 -21.65 -1.00 -1.43
CA ALA A 348 -22.69 -0.10 -1.90
C ALA A 348 -22.26 1.38 -1.80
N LYS A 349 -21.54 1.73 -0.72
CA LYS A 349 -20.98 3.07 -0.47
C LYS A 349 -19.51 3.05 -0.91
N ARG A 350 -19.20 3.75 -1.97
CA ARG A 350 -17.86 3.78 -2.55
C ARG A 350 -17.16 5.13 -2.40
N ASN A 351 -17.84 6.13 -1.88
CA ASN A 351 -17.32 7.48 -1.67
C ASN A 351 -17.31 7.84 -0.19
N SER A 352 -16.29 8.55 0.27
CA SER A 352 -16.11 8.90 1.68
C SER A 352 -17.27 9.74 2.22
N TYR A 353 -17.83 10.63 1.42
CA TYR A 353 -18.97 11.46 1.80
C TYR A 353 -20.30 10.67 1.95
N GLU A 354 -20.36 9.41 1.51
CA GLU A 354 -21.53 8.53 1.68
C GLU A 354 -21.54 7.79 3.04
N ASN A 355 -20.45 7.86 3.81
CA ASN A 355 -20.34 7.23 5.12
C ASN A 355 -21.26 7.93 6.13
N GLN A 356 -22.30 7.24 6.60
CA GLN A 356 -23.32 7.84 7.46
C GLN A 356 -22.82 8.09 8.89
N GLU A 357 -22.01 7.20 9.45
CA GLU A 357 -21.39 7.42 10.76
C GLU A 357 -20.47 8.65 10.73
N LEU A 358 -19.77 8.86 9.61
CA LEU A 358 -18.92 10.03 9.41
C LEU A 358 -19.73 11.32 9.28
N GLN A 359 -20.84 11.31 8.53
CA GLN A 359 -21.76 12.44 8.46
C GLN A 359 -22.34 12.80 9.85
N MET A 360 -22.68 11.79 10.66
CA MET A 360 -23.13 11.99 12.04
C MET A 360 -22.02 12.60 12.90
N LEU A 361 -20.78 12.13 12.78
CA LEU A 361 -19.62 12.68 13.49
C LEU A 361 -19.44 14.17 13.20
N TYR A 362 -19.44 14.56 11.92
CA TYR A 362 -19.31 15.98 11.56
C TYR A 362 -20.49 16.80 12.09
N ARG A 363 -21.72 16.38 11.85
CA ARG A 363 -22.91 17.09 12.34
C ARG A 363 -22.91 17.26 13.87
N ASP A 364 -22.56 16.22 14.61
CA ASP A 364 -22.71 16.18 16.07
C ASP A 364 -21.49 16.73 16.82
N PHE A 365 -20.32 16.77 16.17
CA PHE A 365 -19.08 17.09 16.89
C PHE A 365 -18.17 18.08 16.16
N TYR A 366 -17.74 17.81 14.93
CA TYR A 366 -16.79 18.68 14.22
C TYR A 366 -17.48 19.90 13.57
N GLY A 367 -18.73 19.80 13.18
CA GLY A 367 -19.47 20.78 12.39
C GLY A 367 -19.38 20.50 10.90
N ALA A 368 -18.25 20.79 10.30
CA ALA A 368 -17.96 20.54 8.88
C ALA A 368 -16.47 20.20 8.69
N PRO A 369 -16.08 19.62 7.55
CA PRO A 369 -14.68 19.57 7.16
C PRO A 369 -14.05 20.97 7.18
N LEU A 370 -12.77 21.04 7.55
CA LEU A 370 -11.98 22.27 7.68
C LEU A 370 -12.58 23.32 8.66
N SER A 371 -13.54 22.94 9.52
CA SER A 371 -14.01 23.81 10.58
C SER A 371 -12.91 24.06 11.62
N GLU A 372 -13.01 25.11 12.43
CA GLU A 372 -12.03 25.41 13.48
C GLU A 372 -11.75 24.21 14.41
N LYS A 373 -12.80 23.44 14.76
CA LYS A 373 -12.64 22.25 15.60
C LYS A 373 -11.97 21.11 14.84
N ALA A 374 -12.30 20.91 13.56
CA ALA A 374 -11.63 19.94 12.70
C ALA A 374 -10.14 20.30 12.55
N GLU A 375 -9.82 21.55 12.25
CA GLU A 375 -8.45 22.06 12.17
C GLU A 375 -7.65 21.78 13.46
N ARG A 376 -8.22 22.01 14.61
CA ARG A 376 -7.54 21.80 15.91
C ARG A 376 -7.30 20.35 16.25
N LEU A 377 -8.15 19.42 15.81
CA LEU A 377 -8.10 18.00 16.19
C LEU A 377 -7.54 17.12 15.09
N LEU A 378 -7.81 17.44 13.81
CA LEU A 378 -7.55 16.58 12.67
C LEU A 378 -6.39 17.05 11.78
N HIS A 379 -5.91 18.29 11.98
CA HIS A 379 -4.79 18.82 11.21
C HIS A 379 -3.52 18.92 12.02
N THR A 380 -2.39 19.05 11.34
CA THR A 380 -1.05 19.08 11.92
C THR A 380 -0.14 20.06 11.18
N HIS A 381 1.07 20.18 11.65
CA HIS A 381 2.15 20.94 11.03
C HIS A 381 3.41 20.08 10.91
N TYR A 382 4.38 20.56 10.16
CA TYR A 382 5.62 19.86 9.88
C TYR A 382 6.81 20.69 10.32
N THR A 383 7.89 20.02 10.68
CA THR A 383 9.10 20.64 11.25
C THR A 383 10.27 20.42 10.31
N ASP A 384 10.98 21.47 9.96
CA ASP A 384 12.27 21.34 9.26
C ASP A 384 13.27 20.56 10.13
N ARG A 385 13.70 19.41 9.63
CA ARG A 385 14.65 18.51 10.28
C ARG A 385 15.96 18.40 9.50
N SER A 386 16.21 19.31 8.56
CA SER A 386 17.42 19.30 7.72
C SER A 386 18.70 19.40 8.53
N SER A 387 18.65 20.03 9.70
CA SER A 387 19.78 20.09 10.64
C SER A 387 20.32 18.71 11.06
N LEU A 388 19.51 17.65 10.98
CA LEU A 388 19.95 16.28 11.24
C LEU A 388 20.98 15.77 10.22
N LEU A 389 21.08 16.40 9.05
CA LEU A 389 22.07 16.04 8.02
C LEU A 389 23.47 16.58 8.34
N GLY A 390 23.61 17.53 9.26
CA GLY A 390 24.87 18.21 9.54
C GLY A 390 25.37 19.11 8.40
N CYS A 391 24.52 19.35 7.37
CA CYS A 391 24.75 20.22 6.23
C CYS A 391 23.41 20.74 5.71
N ASP A 392 23.43 21.75 4.84
CA ASP A 392 22.21 22.23 4.19
C ASP A 392 21.58 21.11 3.35
N ALA A 393 20.26 20.93 3.45
CA ALA A 393 19.53 19.88 2.75
C ALA A 393 19.74 19.93 1.22
N GLY A 394 19.81 21.13 0.65
CA GLY A 394 20.08 21.34 -0.78
C GLY A 394 21.50 20.96 -1.22
N SER A 395 22.46 20.92 -0.29
CA SER A 395 23.85 20.53 -0.53
C SER A 395 24.11 19.03 -0.29
N TYR A 396 23.16 18.32 0.33
CA TYR A 396 23.29 16.89 0.62
C TYR A 396 23.35 16.08 -0.68
N GLN A 397 24.52 15.53 -0.95
CA GLN A 397 24.71 14.58 -2.06
C GLN A 397 24.67 13.16 -1.52
N VAL A 398 23.82 12.32 -2.11
CA VAL A 398 23.86 10.87 -1.82
C VAL A 398 25.26 10.39 -2.18
N PRO A 399 26.00 9.75 -1.26
CA PRO A 399 27.31 9.20 -1.58
C PRO A 399 27.21 8.28 -2.79
N ARG A 400 28.00 8.52 -3.83
CA ARG A 400 27.98 7.74 -5.08
C ARG A 400 28.32 6.26 -4.86
N GLU A 401 29.01 5.94 -3.78
CA GLU A 401 29.33 4.57 -3.38
C GLU A 401 28.13 3.72 -3.00
N HIS A 402 26.97 4.35 -2.71
CA HIS A 402 25.69 3.66 -2.49
C HIS A 402 24.80 3.58 -3.73
N THR A 403 25.30 3.99 -4.91
CA THR A 403 24.64 3.74 -6.20
C THR A 403 24.80 2.31 -6.71
N GLY A 404 25.43 1.43 -5.94
CA GLY A 404 25.14 0.01 -6.04
C GLY A 404 23.64 -0.14 -5.88
N LYS A 405 22.95 -0.71 -6.88
CA LYS A 405 21.52 -1.01 -6.85
C LYS A 405 21.12 -1.33 -5.42
N ILE A 406 20.33 -0.44 -4.78
CA ILE A 406 19.61 -0.81 -3.57
C ILE A 406 18.77 -1.98 -4.06
N ARG A 407 19.22 -3.20 -3.75
CA ARG A 407 18.38 -4.37 -3.92
C ARG A 407 17.18 -4.07 -3.03
N THR A 408 16.12 -3.57 -3.63
CA THR A 408 14.82 -3.66 -3.00
C THR A 408 14.74 -5.13 -2.62
N GLY A 409 14.41 -5.47 -1.40
CA GLY A 409 14.39 -6.86 -0.92
C GLY A 409 13.35 -7.73 -1.64
N TYR A 410 12.97 -7.33 -2.83
CA TYR A 410 12.08 -7.95 -3.81
C TYR A 410 12.79 -8.35 -5.12
N GLU A 411 14.06 -7.94 -5.34
CA GLU A 411 14.86 -8.72 -6.28
C GLU A 411 15.08 -10.07 -5.60
N GLU A 412 14.51 -11.11 -6.16
CA GLU A 412 14.85 -12.47 -5.81
C GLU A 412 16.37 -12.53 -5.66
N VAL A 413 16.85 -12.88 -4.46
CA VAL A 413 18.10 -13.60 -4.38
C VAL A 413 17.78 -14.89 -5.11
N THR A 414 17.96 -14.88 -6.42
CA THR A 414 18.04 -16.09 -7.17
C THR A 414 19.22 -16.82 -6.56
N LYS A 415 18.92 -17.74 -5.65
CA LYS A 415 19.82 -18.87 -5.44
C LYS A 415 20.16 -19.35 -6.84
N PRO A 416 21.42 -19.65 -7.18
CA PRO A 416 21.76 -20.10 -8.50
C PRO A 416 20.77 -21.19 -8.90
N GLY A 417 19.89 -20.83 -9.83
CA GLY A 417 18.98 -21.63 -10.60
C GLY A 417 18.30 -22.81 -9.94
N ASN A 418 17.08 -22.62 -9.45
CA ASN A 418 16.10 -23.65 -9.74
C ASN A 418 15.55 -23.32 -11.13
N LYS A 419 16.05 -23.97 -12.17
CA LYS A 419 15.63 -23.85 -13.57
C LYS A 419 14.29 -24.56 -13.74
N THR A 420 13.19 -23.99 -13.23
CA THR A 420 11.88 -24.58 -13.42
C THR A 420 11.37 -24.24 -14.83
N ARG A 421 11.23 -25.26 -15.65
CA ARG A 421 10.55 -25.26 -16.93
C ARG A 421 9.13 -25.79 -16.74
N LYS A 422 8.25 -25.47 -17.65
CA LYS A 422 6.88 -26.02 -17.67
C LYS A 422 6.78 -27.13 -18.70
N TRP A 423 6.22 -28.26 -18.31
CA TRP A 423 6.06 -29.44 -19.13
C TRP A 423 4.60 -29.83 -19.24
N LYS A 424 4.10 -30.12 -20.43
CA LYS A 424 2.72 -30.54 -20.67
C LYS A 424 2.66 -31.98 -21.16
N CYS A 425 1.93 -32.82 -20.46
CA CYS A 425 1.69 -34.20 -20.90
C CYS A 425 0.79 -34.20 -22.14
N ARG A 426 1.24 -34.83 -23.25
CA ARG A 426 0.51 -34.95 -24.50
C ARG A 426 -0.78 -35.78 -24.41
N ILE A 427 -0.89 -36.65 -23.40
CA ILE A 427 -2.01 -37.57 -23.26
C ILE A 427 -3.17 -36.93 -22.47
N CYS A 428 -2.88 -36.37 -21.29
CA CYS A 428 -3.92 -35.86 -20.37
C CYS A 428 -3.91 -34.35 -20.19
N GLY A 429 -2.92 -33.63 -20.77
CA GLY A 429 -2.80 -32.18 -20.63
C GLY A 429 -2.26 -31.71 -19.29
N TYR A 430 -1.86 -32.59 -18.37
CA TYR A 430 -1.29 -32.21 -17.09
C TYR A 430 -0.05 -31.34 -17.27
N ILE A 431 0.05 -30.24 -16.50
CA ILE A 431 1.20 -29.32 -16.53
C ILE A 431 2.03 -29.54 -15.27
N TYR A 432 3.33 -29.73 -15.45
CA TYR A 432 4.32 -29.90 -14.40
C TYR A 432 5.38 -28.80 -14.49
N GLU A 433 5.83 -28.29 -13.34
CA GLU A 433 6.92 -27.31 -13.25
C GLU A 433 8.15 -27.97 -12.59
N GLY A 434 9.29 -27.99 -13.31
CA GLY A 434 10.53 -28.58 -12.85
C GLY A 434 11.65 -28.42 -13.87
N GLU A 435 12.89 -28.69 -13.48
CA GLU A 435 14.07 -28.61 -14.40
C GLU A 435 13.97 -29.61 -15.57
N GLN A 436 13.36 -30.76 -15.31
CA GLN A 436 13.12 -31.81 -16.28
C GLN A 436 11.67 -32.30 -16.13
N PRO A 437 11.09 -32.96 -17.17
CA PRO A 437 9.76 -33.54 -17.05
C PRO A 437 9.75 -34.60 -15.92
N PRO A 438 8.61 -34.82 -15.26
CA PRO A 438 8.50 -35.84 -14.22
C PRO A 438 8.73 -37.23 -14.80
N ALA A 439 9.29 -38.13 -14.03
CA ALA A 439 9.54 -39.51 -14.47
C ALA A 439 8.24 -40.20 -14.91
N GLU A 440 7.10 -39.87 -14.27
CA GLU A 440 5.79 -40.41 -14.56
C GLU A 440 4.72 -39.32 -14.38
N CYS A 441 3.73 -39.29 -15.27
CA CYS A 441 2.59 -38.36 -15.16
C CYS A 441 1.67 -38.78 -14.01
N PRO A 442 1.37 -37.90 -13.04
CA PRO A 442 0.54 -38.26 -11.89
C PRO A 442 -0.93 -38.52 -12.23
N LEU A 443 -1.38 -38.14 -13.46
CA LEU A 443 -2.77 -38.34 -13.87
C LEU A 443 -2.98 -39.53 -14.80
N CYS A 444 -2.06 -39.78 -15.74
CA CYS A 444 -2.25 -40.83 -16.74
C CYS A 444 -1.15 -41.90 -16.75
N HIS A 445 -0.21 -41.82 -15.78
CA HIS A 445 0.86 -42.81 -15.57
C HIS A 445 1.78 -43.03 -16.77
N LYS A 446 1.89 -42.06 -17.68
CA LYS A 446 2.84 -42.09 -18.79
C LYS A 446 4.19 -41.54 -18.34
N ASP A 447 5.27 -42.11 -18.89
CA ASP A 447 6.63 -41.71 -18.58
C ASP A 447 6.99 -40.33 -19.15
N SER A 448 8.19 -39.85 -18.82
CA SER A 448 8.68 -38.51 -19.19
C SER A 448 8.71 -38.23 -20.70
N SER A 449 8.76 -39.26 -21.55
CA SER A 449 8.79 -39.11 -23.02
C SER A 449 7.48 -38.55 -23.60
N TYR A 450 6.41 -38.53 -22.81
CA TYR A 450 5.10 -37.99 -23.19
C TYR A 450 4.93 -36.52 -22.77
N PHE A 451 5.98 -35.86 -22.30
CA PHE A 451 5.92 -34.44 -21.92
C PHE A 451 6.65 -33.56 -22.93
N ASP A 452 5.98 -32.50 -23.37
CA ASP A 452 6.55 -31.45 -24.19
C ASP A 452 6.76 -30.19 -23.35
N GLU A 453 7.87 -29.47 -23.61
CA GLU A 453 8.18 -28.21 -22.93
C GLU A 453 7.22 -27.11 -23.40
N ILE A 454 6.63 -26.38 -22.46
CA ILE A 454 5.83 -25.18 -22.75
C ILE A 454 6.81 -24.02 -22.91
N LYS A 455 6.80 -23.42 -24.10
CA LYS A 455 7.64 -22.30 -24.50
C LYS A 455 6.85 -20.99 -24.48
N ARG A 456 7.56 -19.86 -24.55
CA ARG A 456 6.97 -18.52 -24.70
C ARG A 456 7.20 -18.02 -26.13
N TRP A 457 6.16 -17.43 -26.68
CA TRP A 457 6.13 -16.98 -28.07
C TRP A 457 5.75 -15.51 -28.15
N ARG A 458 6.39 -14.73 -29.05
CA ARG A 458 6.08 -13.31 -29.30
C ARG A 458 5.78 -13.08 -30.77
N CYS A 459 4.62 -12.50 -31.07
CA CYS A 459 4.27 -12.08 -32.42
C CYS A 459 5.19 -10.91 -32.88
N ARG A 460 5.84 -11.05 -34.04
CA ARG A 460 6.71 -10.01 -34.62
C ARG A 460 5.97 -8.73 -34.96
N ILE A 461 4.69 -8.81 -35.28
CA ILE A 461 3.88 -7.67 -35.75
C ILE A 461 3.33 -6.84 -34.60
N CYS A 462 2.54 -7.45 -33.71
CA CYS A 462 1.81 -6.73 -32.64
C CYS A 462 2.44 -6.89 -31.24
N LYS A 463 3.52 -7.67 -31.11
CA LYS A 463 4.23 -7.97 -29.86
C LYS A 463 3.40 -8.78 -28.83
N TYR A 464 2.24 -9.31 -29.24
CA TYR A 464 1.46 -10.23 -28.40
C TYR A 464 2.30 -11.43 -27.97
N GLU A 465 2.25 -11.77 -26.67
CA GLU A 465 2.97 -12.91 -26.07
C GLU A 465 2.01 -13.97 -25.56
N CYS A 466 2.41 -15.22 -25.70
CA CYS A 466 1.64 -16.37 -25.19
C CYS A 466 2.56 -17.52 -24.80
N GLU A 467 2.04 -18.47 -24.01
CA GLU A 467 2.71 -19.72 -23.66
C GLU A 467 2.05 -20.89 -24.41
N GLY A 468 2.86 -21.82 -24.88
CA GLY A 468 2.39 -23.03 -25.56
C GLY A 468 3.53 -23.95 -25.97
N VAL A 469 3.25 -25.22 -26.23
CA VAL A 469 4.21 -26.15 -26.84
C VAL A 469 4.64 -25.65 -28.23
N GLU A 470 3.67 -25.12 -28.97
CA GLU A 470 3.86 -24.49 -30.27
C GLU A 470 3.20 -23.09 -30.25
N PRO A 471 3.59 -22.19 -31.18
CA PRO A 471 2.91 -20.91 -31.32
C PRO A 471 1.45 -21.12 -31.74
N PRO A 472 0.54 -20.18 -31.42
CA PRO A 472 -0.85 -20.30 -31.84
C PRO A 472 -0.97 -20.26 -33.38
N ALA A 473 -1.91 -20.99 -33.93
CA ALA A 473 -2.12 -21.04 -35.38
C ALA A 473 -2.39 -19.66 -35.98
N GLU A 474 -3.02 -18.77 -35.21
CA GLU A 474 -3.33 -17.40 -35.57
C GLU A 474 -3.13 -16.47 -34.34
N CYS A 475 -2.57 -15.30 -34.55
CA CYS A 475 -2.41 -14.29 -33.50
C CYS A 475 -3.77 -13.67 -33.16
N PRO A 476 -4.23 -13.71 -31.90
CA PRO A 476 -5.54 -13.19 -31.50
C PRO A 476 -5.68 -11.66 -31.62
N VAL A 477 -4.55 -10.94 -31.82
CA VAL A 477 -4.52 -9.48 -31.88
C VAL A 477 -4.43 -8.96 -33.32
N CYS A 478 -3.55 -9.53 -34.16
CA CYS A 478 -3.30 -9.02 -35.50
C CYS A 478 -3.63 -10.02 -36.61
N HIS A 479 -4.20 -11.18 -36.28
CA HIS A 479 -4.67 -12.20 -37.18
C HIS A 479 -3.61 -12.77 -38.17
N LYS A 480 -2.32 -12.70 -37.78
CA LYS A 480 -1.21 -13.32 -38.51
C LYS A 480 -1.04 -14.77 -38.06
N ASP A 481 -0.66 -15.63 -38.99
CA ASP A 481 -0.44 -17.06 -38.74
C ASP A 481 0.80 -17.33 -37.87
N SER A 482 0.99 -18.58 -37.50
CA SER A 482 2.07 -19.03 -36.59
C SER A 482 3.48 -18.68 -37.08
N SER A 483 3.70 -18.47 -38.40
CA SER A 483 5.03 -18.11 -38.93
C SER A 483 5.52 -16.73 -38.49
N TYR A 484 4.65 -15.89 -37.95
CA TYR A 484 4.98 -14.58 -37.40
C TYR A 484 5.33 -14.58 -35.92
N PHE A 485 5.44 -15.75 -35.28
CA PHE A 485 5.84 -15.87 -33.89
C PHE A 485 7.29 -16.31 -33.78
N ASP A 486 8.03 -15.64 -32.90
CA ASP A 486 9.37 -16.01 -32.50
C ASP A 486 9.36 -16.55 -31.06
N GLU A 487 10.18 -17.56 -30.79
CA GLU A 487 10.37 -18.09 -29.44
C GLU A 487 11.13 -17.08 -28.57
N ILE A 488 10.61 -16.79 -27.38
CA ILE A 488 11.33 -16.00 -26.37
C ILE A 488 12.24 -16.97 -25.61
N LYS A 489 13.54 -16.77 -25.76
CA LYS A 489 14.60 -17.59 -25.14
C LYS A 489 15.18 -16.88 -23.94
N ARG A 490 15.78 -17.66 -23.04
CA ARG A 490 16.63 -17.14 -21.98
C ARG A 490 18.08 -17.07 -22.51
N TRP A 491 18.75 -15.97 -22.24
CA TRP A 491 20.12 -15.71 -22.67
C TRP A 491 21.01 -15.46 -21.46
N ARG A 492 22.20 -16.06 -21.45
CA ARG A 492 23.17 -15.86 -20.38
C ARG A 492 24.52 -15.40 -20.95
N CYS A 493 25.05 -14.30 -20.39
CA CYS A 493 26.35 -13.79 -20.74
C CYS A 493 27.45 -14.70 -20.15
N ARG A 494 28.34 -15.25 -20.99
CA ARG A 494 29.44 -16.10 -20.59
C ARG A 494 30.51 -15.43 -19.73
N ILE A 495 30.57 -14.10 -19.76
CA ILE A 495 31.61 -13.34 -19.04
C ILE A 495 31.18 -13.02 -17.60
N CYS A 496 29.99 -12.48 -17.41
CA CYS A 496 29.53 -11.98 -16.10
C CYS A 496 28.33 -12.76 -15.52
N GLY A 497 27.79 -13.74 -16.26
CA GLY A 497 26.63 -14.52 -15.83
C GLY A 497 25.30 -13.75 -15.89
N TYR A 498 25.25 -12.54 -16.46
CA TYR A 498 24.01 -11.79 -16.62
C TYR A 498 23.01 -12.59 -17.46
N GLU A 499 21.77 -12.71 -16.98
CA GLU A 499 20.68 -13.44 -17.62
C GLU A 499 19.58 -12.46 -18.04
N CYS A 500 18.99 -12.69 -19.21
CA CYS A 500 17.85 -11.93 -19.73
C CYS A 500 16.96 -12.81 -20.61
N GLU A 501 15.73 -12.37 -20.88
CA GLU A 501 14.81 -13.05 -21.77
C GLU A 501 14.56 -12.20 -23.01
N GLY A 502 14.46 -12.83 -24.16
CA GLY A 502 14.18 -12.16 -25.42
C GLY A 502 14.21 -13.10 -26.62
N VAL A 503 13.72 -12.64 -27.76
CA VAL A 503 13.84 -13.37 -29.04
C VAL A 503 15.32 -13.50 -29.45
N ASN A 504 16.08 -12.42 -29.21
CA ASN A 504 17.52 -12.37 -29.46
C ASN A 504 18.23 -11.90 -28.18
N PRO A 505 19.54 -12.21 -28.01
CA PRO A 505 20.33 -11.62 -26.95
C PRO A 505 20.42 -10.10 -27.10
N PRO A 506 20.65 -9.34 -26.03
CA PRO A 506 20.88 -7.91 -26.12
C PRO A 506 22.10 -7.60 -26.96
N ALA A 507 22.09 -6.49 -27.67
CA ALA A 507 23.21 -6.06 -28.52
C ALA A 507 24.51 -5.89 -27.70
N GLU A 508 24.36 -5.46 -26.45
CA GLU A 508 25.46 -5.29 -25.49
C GLU A 508 25.00 -5.75 -24.09
N CYS A 509 25.88 -6.44 -23.38
CA CYS A 509 25.62 -6.85 -22.00
C CYS A 509 25.58 -5.62 -21.07
N PRO A 510 24.49 -5.36 -20.33
CA PRO A 510 24.39 -4.19 -19.45
C PRO A 510 25.32 -4.23 -18.24
N VAL A 511 25.98 -5.38 -17.98
CA VAL A 511 26.86 -5.56 -16.80
C VAL A 511 28.33 -5.47 -17.19
N CYS A 512 28.76 -6.17 -18.25
CA CYS A 512 30.17 -6.25 -18.62
C CYS A 512 30.48 -5.62 -20.00
N HIS A 513 29.50 -4.99 -20.65
CA HIS A 513 29.64 -4.28 -21.92
C HIS A 513 30.19 -5.13 -23.09
N LYS A 514 30.00 -6.45 -23.04
CA LYS A 514 30.31 -7.34 -24.15
C LYS A 514 29.13 -7.45 -25.10
N ASP A 515 29.42 -7.60 -26.38
CA ASP A 515 28.40 -7.69 -27.43
C ASP A 515 27.61 -9.01 -27.39
N SER A 516 26.59 -9.12 -28.23
CA SER A 516 25.66 -10.25 -28.28
C SER A 516 26.32 -11.60 -28.53
N SER A 517 27.55 -11.67 -29.09
CA SER A 517 28.26 -12.92 -29.35
C SER A 517 28.71 -13.65 -28.08
N TYR A 518 28.69 -12.97 -26.95
CA TYR A 518 29.03 -13.54 -25.64
C TYR A 518 27.83 -14.09 -24.87
N PHE A 519 26.66 -14.20 -25.50
CA PHE A 519 25.47 -14.77 -24.89
C PHE A 519 25.16 -16.16 -25.44
N ASP A 520 24.91 -17.10 -24.55
CA ASP A 520 24.39 -18.43 -24.86
C ASP A 520 22.88 -18.48 -24.58
N ALA A 521 22.13 -19.20 -25.43
CA ALA A 521 20.74 -19.51 -25.16
C ALA A 521 20.68 -20.71 -24.20
N GLU A 522 19.87 -20.60 -23.14
CA GLU A 522 19.64 -21.67 -22.17
C GLU A 522 18.30 -22.37 -22.37
#